data_75a8ca3638d83a82784426c04be1365f
#
_entry.id   75a8ca3638d83a82784426c04be1365f
#
_cell.length_a   1.000
_cell.length_b   1.000
_cell.length_c   1.000
_cell.angle_alpha   90.00
_cell.angle_beta   90.00
_cell.angle_gamma   90.00
#
_symmetry.space_group_name_H-M   'P 1'
#
loop_
_entity.id
_entity.type
_entity.pdbx_description
1 polymer ?
#
loop_
_entity_poly.entity_id
_entity_poly.type
_entity_poly.pdbx_seq_one_letter_code
_entity_poly.pdbx_strand_id
1 'polypeptide(L)'
;EESREQLGRNAAGWGVDFDQLEAEGRLKVVCEYPEAASLEDHLIHIKREVDQFKPDRLAIDSLSALERVSTMRGFREFVLAVTSFIKHKETTGLFTATTPTLTGGTSVTEAHISSITDTIFLLRYVELYGEMRRGLTVLKMRGSKHEKDIRELVIDGQGMHLGAPFRNVAGILAGKQAGTARRQHDEAG
;
A
#
# COMPACT_ATOMS: atom_id res chain seq x y z
N GLU A 1 9.62 8.64 6.87
CA GLU A 1 11.03 8.29 6.59
C GLU A 1 11.63 9.14 5.45
N GLU A 2 10.83 9.61 4.49
CA GLU A 2 11.29 10.52 3.45
C GLU A 2 10.97 11.97 3.81
N SER A 3 11.86 12.91 3.46
CA SER A 3 11.58 14.32 3.65
C SER A 3 10.61 14.84 2.59
N ARG A 4 9.94 15.94 2.91
CA ARG A 4 9.03 16.61 1.95
C ARG A 4 9.75 16.97 0.65
N GLU A 5 11.02 17.43 0.73
CA GLU A 5 11.83 17.80 -0.43
C GLU A 5 12.15 16.58 -1.30
N GLN A 6 12.41 15.42 -0.70
CA GLN A 6 12.66 14.18 -1.43
C GLN A 6 11.42 13.70 -2.15
N LEU A 7 10.27 13.72 -1.47
CA LEU A 7 8.97 13.38 -2.09
C LEU A 7 8.65 14.33 -3.25
N GLY A 8 8.88 15.65 -3.07
CA GLY A 8 8.66 16.63 -4.12
C GLY A 8 9.56 16.40 -5.34
N ARG A 9 10.85 16.10 -5.15
CA ARG A 9 11.75 15.75 -6.25
C ARG A 9 11.32 14.50 -7.01
N ASN A 10 10.88 13.47 -6.28
CA ASN A 10 10.41 12.23 -6.90
C ASN A 10 9.14 12.48 -7.72
N ALA A 11 8.19 13.26 -7.18
CA ALA A 11 6.96 13.64 -7.87
C ALA A 11 7.21 14.48 -9.12
N ALA A 12 8.14 15.42 -9.06
CA ALA A 12 8.53 16.25 -10.19
C ALA A 12 9.09 15.42 -11.36
N GLY A 13 9.77 14.31 -11.07
CA GLY A 13 10.21 13.34 -12.09
C GLY A 13 9.07 12.75 -12.92
N TRP A 14 7.84 12.78 -12.41
CA TRP A 14 6.61 12.31 -13.07
C TRP A 14 5.68 13.46 -13.47
N GLY A 15 6.17 14.70 -13.48
CA GLY A 15 5.40 15.87 -13.87
C GLY A 15 4.41 16.37 -12.82
N VAL A 16 4.56 15.98 -11.55
CA VAL A 16 3.72 16.45 -10.44
C VAL A 16 4.47 17.47 -9.60
N ASP A 17 4.01 18.71 -9.61
CA ASP A 17 4.61 19.82 -8.86
C ASP A 17 3.95 19.96 -7.49
N PHE A 18 4.64 19.51 -6.43
CA PHE A 18 4.14 19.58 -5.07
C PHE A 18 4.05 21.01 -4.55
N ASP A 19 4.98 21.89 -4.92
CA ASP A 19 4.98 23.29 -4.47
C ASP A 19 3.76 24.03 -5.02
N GLN A 20 3.45 23.80 -6.29
CA GLN A 20 2.26 24.37 -6.91
C GLN A 20 0.99 23.84 -6.24
N LEU A 21 0.88 22.50 -6.02
CA LEU A 21 -0.30 21.91 -5.42
C LEU A 21 -0.53 22.35 -3.96
N GLU A 22 0.55 22.56 -3.19
CA GLU A 22 0.47 23.11 -1.84
C GLU A 22 0.05 24.58 -1.84
N ALA A 23 0.60 25.40 -2.77
CA ALA A 23 0.21 26.80 -2.92
C ALA A 23 -1.27 26.95 -3.33
N GLU A 24 -1.79 26.02 -4.10
CA GLU A 24 -3.21 25.95 -4.49
C GLU A 24 -4.12 25.38 -3.38
N GLY A 25 -3.56 24.93 -2.24
CA GLY A 25 -4.30 24.28 -1.16
C GLY A 25 -4.87 22.90 -1.52
N ARG A 26 -4.34 22.25 -2.55
CA ARG A 26 -4.77 20.92 -3.05
C ARG A 26 -3.97 19.77 -2.47
N LEU A 27 -2.79 20.06 -1.92
CA LEU A 27 -1.91 19.10 -1.27
C LEU A 27 -1.45 19.68 0.06
N LYS A 28 -1.28 18.82 1.03
CA LYS A 28 -0.54 19.09 2.27
C LYS A 28 0.33 17.89 2.57
N VAL A 29 1.63 18.09 2.69
CA VAL A 29 2.60 17.06 3.05
C VAL A 29 3.04 17.26 4.49
N VAL A 30 2.88 16.23 5.31
CA VAL A 30 3.31 16.20 6.71
C VAL A 30 4.36 15.11 6.84
N CYS A 31 5.57 15.46 7.28
CA CYS A 31 6.66 14.52 7.49
C CYS A 31 7.03 14.50 8.96
N GLU A 32 6.87 13.35 9.59
CA GLU A 32 7.18 13.11 10.99
C GLU A 32 7.99 11.82 11.15
N TYR A 33 8.82 11.79 12.18
CA TYR A 33 9.54 10.57 12.55
C TYR A 33 8.65 9.75 13.50
N PRO A 34 8.45 8.45 13.24
CA PRO A 34 7.63 7.58 14.10
C PRO A 34 8.08 7.58 15.55
N GLU A 35 9.40 7.71 15.78
CA GLU A 35 10.02 7.69 17.11
C GLU A 35 9.87 9.02 17.88
N ALA A 36 9.41 10.10 17.22
CA ALA A 36 9.36 11.43 17.81
C ALA A 36 8.20 11.61 18.80
N ALA A 37 7.17 10.74 18.74
CA ALA A 37 5.95 10.87 19.53
C ALA A 37 5.33 9.49 19.81
N SER A 38 4.36 9.45 20.75
CA SER A 38 3.54 8.25 20.99
C SER A 38 2.53 8.02 19.84
N LEU A 39 1.96 6.82 19.74
CA LEU A 39 0.89 6.55 18.77
C LEU A 39 -0.35 7.43 19.03
N GLU A 40 -0.63 7.71 20.28
CA GLU A 40 -1.73 8.58 20.67
C GLU A 40 -1.51 10.01 20.18
N ASP A 41 -0.29 10.54 20.30
CA ASP A 41 0.07 11.87 19.81
C ASP A 41 0.03 11.93 18.29
N HIS A 42 0.53 10.90 17.58
CA HIS A 42 0.39 10.79 16.13
C HIS A 42 -1.08 10.76 15.71
N LEU A 43 -1.94 10.02 16.42
CA LEU A 43 -3.37 9.99 16.13
C LEU A 43 -4.03 11.36 16.32
N ILE A 44 -3.69 12.07 17.41
CA ILE A 44 -4.19 13.43 17.68
C ILE A 44 -3.73 14.38 16.57
N HIS A 45 -2.46 14.27 16.16
CA HIS A 45 -1.92 15.11 15.08
C HIS A 45 -2.63 14.85 13.76
N ILE A 46 -2.77 13.58 13.35
CA ILE A 46 -3.49 13.21 12.12
C ILE A 46 -4.93 13.78 12.14
N LYS A 47 -5.64 13.61 13.26
CA LYS A 47 -7.01 14.14 13.38
C LYS A 47 -7.06 15.65 13.23
N ARG A 48 -6.13 16.38 13.86
CA ARG A 48 -6.03 17.82 13.75
C ARG A 48 -5.76 18.26 12.32
N GLU A 49 -4.81 17.63 11.64
CA GLU A 49 -4.46 17.93 10.27
C GLU A 49 -5.64 17.68 9.30
N VAL A 50 -6.33 16.57 9.46
CA VAL A 50 -7.52 16.26 8.67
C VAL A 50 -8.66 17.25 8.94
N ASP A 51 -8.89 17.63 10.18
CA ASP A 51 -9.95 18.59 10.54
C ASP A 51 -9.67 20.00 9.99
N GLN A 52 -8.40 20.39 9.93
CA GLN A 52 -8.00 21.71 9.42
C GLN A 52 -7.98 21.76 7.91
N PHE A 53 -7.38 20.76 7.26
CA PHE A 53 -7.19 20.72 5.80
C PHE A 53 -8.44 20.20 5.07
N LYS A 54 -9.24 19.33 5.71
CA LYS A 54 -10.46 18.69 5.17
C LYS A 54 -10.23 17.99 3.84
N PRO A 55 -9.28 17.04 3.77
CA PRO A 55 -8.92 16.38 2.52
C PRO A 55 -10.00 15.39 2.09
N ASP A 56 -10.24 15.25 0.78
CA ASP A 56 -10.99 14.13 0.20
C ASP A 56 -10.21 12.82 0.27
N ARG A 57 -8.88 12.89 0.30
CA ARG A 57 -7.97 11.74 0.31
C ARG A 57 -6.85 11.95 1.31
N LEU A 58 -6.58 10.92 2.09
CA LEU A 58 -5.46 10.84 3.04
C LEU A 58 -4.58 9.66 2.69
N ALA A 59 -3.26 9.87 2.58
CA ALA A 59 -2.29 8.80 2.47
C ALA A 59 -1.39 8.77 3.72
N ILE A 60 -1.11 7.57 4.25
CA ILE A 60 -0.14 7.36 5.34
C ILE A 60 0.89 6.33 4.87
N ASP A 61 2.13 6.76 4.73
CA ASP A 61 3.28 5.94 4.33
C ASP A 61 4.37 5.97 5.41
N SER A 62 4.52 4.94 6.21
CA SER A 62 3.83 3.66 6.19
C SER A 62 3.34 3.29 7.61
N LEU A 63 2.29 2.49 7.68
CA LEU A 63 1.83 1.91 8.96
C LEU A 63 2.92 1.04 9.61
N SER A 64 3.78 0.38 8.82
CA SER A 64 4.87 -0.45 9.34
C SER A 64 5.92 0.35 10.11
N ALA A 65 6.10 1.62 9.82
CA ALA A 65 6.99 2.48 10.58
C ALA A 65 6.45 2.69 12.01
N LEU A 66 5.16 2.93 12.15
CA LEU A 66 4.48 3.07 13.45
C LEU A 66 4.38 1.74 14.21
N GLU A 67 4.23 0.62 13.52
CA GLU A 67 4.23 -0.72 14.11
C GLU A 67 5.54 -1.03 14.82
N ARG A 68 6.69 -0.68 14.22
CA ARG A 68 8.03 -0.95 14.78
C ARG A 68 8.28 -0.27 16.13
N VAL A 69 7.66 0.86 16.37
CA VAL A 69 7.88 1.68 17.59
C VAL A 69 6.80 1.48 18.65
N SER A 70 5.92 0.52 18.48
CA SER A 70 4.75 0.33 19.32
C SER A 70 4.55 -1.12 19.76
N THR A 71 3.63 -1.33 20.70
CA THR A 71 3.13 -2.67 21.01
C THR A 71 2.10 -3.11 19.97
N MET A 72 1.98 -4.41 19.74
CA MET A 72 0.97 -4.98 18.83
C MET A 72 -0.46 -4.51 19.16
N ARG A 73 -0.78 -4.42 20.45
CA ARG A 73 -2.10 -3.94 20.89
C ARG A 73 -2.30 -2.46 20.60
N GLY A 74 -1.33 -1.62 20.97
CA GLY A 74 -1.41 -0.17 20.72
C GLY A 74 -1.49 0.14 19.23
N PHE A 75 -0.70 -0.55 18.41
CA PHE A 75 -0.76 -0.42 16.95
C PHE A 75 -2.15 -0.76 16.40
N ARG A 76 -2.74 -1.87 16.85
CA ARG A 76 -4.10 -2.25 16.43
C ARG A 76 -5.14 -1.22 16.82
N GLU A 77 -5.08 -0.71 18.05
CA GLU A 77 -5.98 0.34 18.56
C GLU A 77 -5.82 1.63 17.73
N PHE A 78 -4.59 2.01 17.40
CA PHE A 78 -4.29 3.14 16.52
C PHE A 78 -4.91 2.97 15.12
N VAL A 79 -4.68 1.82 14.46
CA VAL A 79 -5.21 1.57 13.11
C VAL A 79 -6.75 1.58 13.11
N LEU A 80 -7.38 1.01 14.13
CA LEU A 80 -8.84 1.06 14.29
C LEU A 80 -9.33 2.50 14.48
N ALA A 81 -8.66 3.29 15.31
CA ALA A 81 -9.05 4.66 15.60
C ALA A 81 -8.92 5.58 14.38
N VAL A 82 -7.79 5.52 13.66
CA VAL A 82 -7.59 6.34 12.45
C VAL A 82 -8.56 5.93 11.33
N THR A 83 -8.76 4.63 11.12
CA THR A 83 -9.68 4.13 10.09
C THR A 83 -11.13 4.54 10.38
N SER A 84 -11.58 4.41 11.64
CA SER A 84 -12.93 4.84 12.05
C SER A 84 -13.11 6.35 11.88
N PHE A 85 -12.09 7.13 12.25
CA PHE A 85 -12.12 8.58 12.12
C PHE A 85 -12.25 9.03 10.67
N ILE A 86 -11.42 8.52 9.75
CA ILE A 86 -11.48 8.92 8.34
C ILE A 86 -12.77 8.45 7.66
N LYS A 87 -13.32 7.29 8.05
CA LYS A 87 -14.64 6.84 7.57
C LYS A 87 -15.76 7.78 8.03
N HIS A 88 -15.71 8.26 9.27
CA HIS A 88 -16.67 9.24 9.77
C HIS A 88 -16.55 10.58 9.04
N LYS A 89 -15.35 10.94 8.58
CA LYS A 89 -15.11 12.15 7.77
C LYS A 89 -15.40 11.98 6.28
N GLU A 90 -15.84 10.78 5.85
CA GLU A 90 -16.05 10.43 4.45
C GLU A 90 -14.80 10.62 3.57
N THR A 91 -13.62 10.57 4.21
CA THR A 91 -12.31 10.69 3.54
C THR A 91 -11.84 9.34 3.04
N THR A 92 -11.34 9.27 1.81
CA THR A 92 -10.69 8.07 1.29
C THR A 92 -9.30 7.91 1.88
N GLY A 93 -9.06 6.82 2.63
CA GLY A 93 -7.74 6.51 3.20
C GLY A 93 -6.95 5.52 2.36
N LEU A 94 -5.69 5.84 2.07
CA LEU A 94 -4.68 4.95 1.50
C LEU A 94 -3.57 4.73 2.52
N PHE A 95 -3.37 3.48 2.92
CA PHE A 95 -2.32 3.11 3.87
C PHE A 95 -1.35 2.16 3.22
N THR A 96 -0.06 2.43 3.34
CA THR A 96 0.96 1.48 2.92
C THR A 96 1.45 0.68 4.12
N ALA A 97 1.79 -0.58 3.89
CA ALA A 97 2.43 -1.45 4.88
C ALA A 97 3.36 -2.42 4.17
N THR A 98 4.51 -2.68 4.78
CA THR A 98 5.45 -3.69 4.28
C THR A 98 5.15 -5.03 4.91
N THR A 99 5.16 -6.08 4.09
CA THR A 99 5.05 -7.44 4.60
C THR A 99 6.46 -7.96 4.96
N PRO A 100 6.68 -8.46 6.18
CA PRO A 100 8.03 -8.79 6.66
C PRO A 100 8.69 -9.99 5.97
N THR A 101 7.98 -10.72 5.13
CA THR A 101 8.50 -11.92 4.49
C THR A 101 8.50 -11.82 2.98
N LEU A 102 9.70 -11.83 2.37
CA LEU A 102 9.89 -12.08 0.94
C LEU A 102 9.38 -13.48 0.54
N THR A 103 9.18 -14.39 1.48
CA THR A 103 8.96 -15.82 1.26
C THR A 103 7.66 -16.38 1.86
N GLY A 104 6.63 -15.55 2.01
CA GLY A 104 5.29 -16.05 2.33
C GLY A 104 5.10 -16.54 3.77
N GLY A 105 4.90 -15.62 4.68
CA GLY A 105 4.30 -15.86 5.98
C GLY A 105 3.12 -14.91 6.14
N THR A 106 2.01 -15.36 6.71
CA THR A 106 0.93 -14.48 7.12
C THR A 106 1.41 -13.66 8.32
N SER A 107 1.60 -12.35 8.13
CA SER A 107 1.78 -11.44 9.25
C SER A 107 0.47 -11.39 10.04
N VAL A 108 0.57 -11.42 11.37
CA VAL A 108 -0.60 -11.20 12.25
C VAL A 108 -1.26 -9.85 11.94
N THR A 109 -0.46 -8.87 11.55
CA THR A 109 -0.88 -7.54 11.09
C THR A 109 -1.75 -7.60 9.83
N GLU A 110 -1.40 -8.44 8.84
CA GLU A 110 -2.19 -8.62 7.61
C GLU A 110 -3.61 -9.14 7.93
N ALA A 111 -3.74 -10.11 8.83
CA ALA A 111 -5.03 -10.68 9.22
C ALA A 111 -5.92 -9.64 9.92
N HIS A 112 -5.35 -8.79 10.76
CA HIS A 112 -6.08 -7.75 11.48
C HIS A 112 -6.47 -6.58 10.58
N ILE A 113 -5.56 -6.08 9.75
CA ILE A 113 -5.83 -4.98 8.81
C ILE A 113 -6.87 -5.41 7.77
N SER A 114 -6.84 -6.67 7.32
CA SER A 114 -7.80 -7.15 6.33
C SER A 114 -9.26 -7.10 6.79
N SER A 115 -9.52 -7.14 8.09
CA SER A 115 -10.88 -7.06 8.63
C SER A 115 -11.49 -5.66 8.58
N ILE A 116 -10.67 -4.61 8.61
CA ILE A 116 -11.09 -3.21 8.73
C ILE A 116 -10.98 -2.41 7.43
N THR A 117 -10.20 -2.92 6.45
CA THR A 117 -10.03 -2.27 5.14
C THR A 117 -11.11 -2.72 4.15
N ASP A 118 -11.48 -1.83 3.24
CA ASP A 118 -12.46 -2.11 2.19
C ASP A 118 -11.78 -2.70 0.96
N THR A 119 -10.56 -2.24 0.63
CA THR A 119 -9.78 -2.72 -0.50
C THR A 119 -8.34 -3.05 -0.07
N ILE A 120 -7.78 -4.11 -0.62
CA ILE A 120 -6.38 -4.50 -0.41
C ILE A 120 -5.74 -4.73 -1.77
N PHE A 121 -4.70 -3.93 -2.04
CA PHE A 121 -3.76 -4.15 -3.14
C PHE A 121 -2.51 -4.83 -2.59
N LEU A 122 -2.03 -5.84 -3.29
CA LEU A 122 -0.77 -6.49 -2.96
C LEU A 122 0.23 -6.23 -4.08
N LEU A 123 1.39 -5.66 -3.71
CA LEU A 123 2.55 -5.52 -4.58
C LEU A 123 3.61 -6.53 -4.16
N ARG A 124 4.17 -7.27 -5.13
CA ARG A 124 5.21 -8.27 -4.88
C ARG A 124 6.27 -8.21 -5.97
N TYR A 125 7.51 -8.47 -5.58
CA TYR A 125 8.53 -8.83 -6.55
C TYR A 125 8.37 -10.27 -6.97
N VAL A 126 8.54 -10.51 -8.27
CA VAL A 126 8.43 -11.82 -8.90
C VAL A 126 9.68 -12.05 -9.72
N GLU A 127 10.37 -13.15 -9.47
CA GLU A 127 11.44 -13.62 -10.36
C GLU A 127 10.83 -14.41 -11.51
N LEU A 128 11.10 -13.98 -12.73
CA LEU A 128 10.62 -14.62 -13.95
C LEU A 128 11.70 -14.61 -15.00
N TYR A 129 12.17 -15.81 -15.40
CA TYR A 129 13.23 -15.99 -16.41
C TYR A 129 14.53 -15.23 -16.10
N GLY A 130 14.91 -15.13 -14.81
CA GLY A 130 16.10 -14.43 -14.38
C GLY A 130 15.96 -12.90 -14.26
N GLU A 131 14.74 -12.38 -14.42
CA GLU A 131 14.42 -10.96 -14.24
C GLU A 131 13.54 -10.75 -13.01
N MET A 132 13.81 -9.68 -12.27
CA MET A 132 12.94 -9.24 -11.17
C MET A 132 11.87 -8.31 -11.72
N ARG A 133 10.63 -8.74 -11.66
CA ARG A 133 9.44 -7.97 -12.05
C ARG A 133 8.56 -7.64 -10.86
N ARG A 134 7.69 -6.65 -11.01
CA ARG A 134 6.73 -6.28 -9.97
C ARG A 134 5.34 -6.76 -10.37
N GLY A 135 4.69 -7.51 -9.47
CA GLY A 135 3.30 -7.93 -9.64
C GLY A 135 2.38 -7.12 -8.74
N LEU A 136 1.25 -6.68 -9.28
CA LEU A 136 0.16 -6.05 -8.55
C LEU A 136 -1.10 -6.89 -8.69
N THR A 137 -1.82 -7.10 -7.59
CA THR A 137 -3.13 -7.75 -7.60
C THR A 137 -4.06 -7.12 -6.57
N VAL A 138 -5.36 -7.19 -6.85
CA VAL A 138 -6.41 -6.83 -5.89
C VAL A 138 -6.79 -8.10 -5.11
N LEU A 139 -6.39 -8.18 -3.84
CA LEU A 139 -6.74 -9.32 -2.98
C LEU A 139 -8.18 -9.27 -2.49
N LYS A 140 -8.68 -8.06 -2.26
CA LYS A 140 -10.00 -7.82 -1.68
C LYS A 140 -10.55 -6.50 -2.18
N MET A 141 -11.85 -6.48 -2.42
CA MET A 141 -12.64 -5.26 -2.64
C MET A 141 -14.06 -5.52 -2.12
N ARG A 142 -14.48 -4.75 -1.12
CA ARG A 142 -15.84 -4.85 -0.57
C ARG A 142 -16.85 -4.18 -1.49
N GLY A 143 -18.00 -4.80 -1.64
CA GLY A 143 -19.14 -4.21 -2.34
C GLY A 143 -19.05 -4.16 -3.86
N SER A 144 -17.93 -4.61 -4.47
CA SER A 144 -17.82 -4.64 -5.94
C SER A 144 -17.01 -5.83 -6.45
N LYS A 145 -17.23 -6.16 -7.71
CA LYS A 145 -16.39 -7.11 -8.44
C LYS A 145 -15.04 -6.45 -8.74
N HIS A 146 -13.98 -7.22 -8.70
CA HIS A 146 -12.65 -6.76 -9.05
C HIS A 146 -11.94 -7.78 -9.95
N GLU A 147 -10.90 -7.31 -10.62
CA GLU A 147 -10.02 -8.15 -11.43
C GLU A 147 -9.22 -9.08 -10.51
N LYS A 148 -9.07 -10.35 -10.91
CA LYS A 148 -8.37 -11.38 -10.14
C LYS A 148 -6.97 -11.65 -10.67
N ASP A 149 -6.64 -11.11 -11.84
CA ASP A 149 -5.34 -11.30 -12.46
C ASP A 149 -4.25 -10.58 -11.66
N ILE A 150 -3.07 -11.19 -11.63
CA ILE A 150 -1.85 -10.53 -11.18
C ILE A 150 -1.26 -9.85 -12.41
N ARG A 151 -1.16 -8.52 -12.38
CA ARG A 151 -0.62 -7.72 -13.47
C ARG A 151 0.80 -7.27 -13.18
N GLU A 152 1.58 -7.10 -14.21
CA GLU A 152 2.88 -6.45 -14.08
C GLU A 152 2.70 -4.97 -13.76
N LEU A 153 3.44 -4.46 -12.76
CA LEU A 153 3.55 -3.03 -12.49
C LEU A 153 4.88 -2.54 -13.04
N VAL A 154 4.81 -1.72 -14.08
CA VAL A 154 5.96 -1.08 -14.71
C VAL A 154 6.11 0.34 -14.14
N ILE A 155 7.32 0.72 -13.80
CA ILE A 155 7.67 2.07 -13.35
C ILE A 155 8.77 2.59 -14.27
N ASP A 156 8.50 3.66 -14.98
CA ASP A 156 9.44 4.29 -15.93
C ASP A 156 9.41 5.82 -15.83
N GLY A 157 10.04 6.51 -16.77
CA GLY A 157 10.11 7.98 -16.80
C GLY A 157 8.76 8.67 -17.05
N GLN A 158 7.71 7.93 -17.37
CA GLN A 158 6.34 8.44 -17.54
C GLN A 158 5.44 8.13 -16.34
N GLY A 159 5.96 7.42 -15.34
CA GLY A 159 5.24 7.08 -14.10
C GLY A 159 5.01 5.58 -13.91
N MET A 160 3.86 5.24 -13.32
CA MET A 160 3.46 3.85 -13.03
C MET A 160 2.41 3.38 -14.02
N HIS A 161 2.62 2.22 -14.62
CA HIS A 161 1.71 1.63 -15.60
C HIS A 161 1.38 0.19 -15.24
N LEU A 162 0.13 -0.22 -15.47
CA LEU A 162 -0.26 -1.63 -15.42
C LEU A 162 0.00 -2.28 -16.77
N GLY A 163 0.93 -3.22 -16.77
CA GLY A 163 1.25 -4.06 -17.93
C GLY A 163 0.27 -5.22 -18.10
N ALA A 164 0.70 -6.20 -18.89
CA ALA A 164 -0.06 -7.43 -19.14
C ALA A 164 -0.19 -8.27 -17.85
N PRO A 165 -1.24 -9.09 -17.76
CA PRO A 165 -1.34 -10.06 -16.68
C PRO A 165 -0.29 -11.16 -16.85
N PHE A 166 0.27 -11.62 -15.74
CA PHE A 166 1.14 -12.80 -15.73
C PHE A 166 0.32 -14.03 -16.12
N ARG A 167 0.77 -14.77 -17.12
CA ARG A 167 0.13 -15.99 -17.61
C ARG A 167 1.08 -17.19 -17.44
N ASN A 168 0.51 -18.35 -17.16
CA ASN A 168 1.25 -19.63 -17.03
C ASN A 168 2.35 -19.61 -15.92
N VAL A 169 2.15 -18.84 -14.88
CA VAL A 169 3.07 -18.70 -13.75
C VAL A 169 2.34 -19.04 -12.47
N ALA A 170 2.87 -19.97 -11.68
CA ALA A 170 2.31 -20.34 -10.39
C ALA A 170 3.21 -19.85 -9.24
N GLY A 171 2.62 -19.60 -8.09
CA GLY A 171 3.38 -19.28 -6.87
C GLY A 171 3.82 -17.82 -6.71
N ILE A 172 3.41 -16.90 -7.61
CA ILE A 172 3.76 -15.48 -7.56
C ILE A 172 3.49 -14.86 -6.17
N LEU A 173 2.30 -15.12 -5.61
CA LEU A 173 1.90 -14.54 -4.33
C LEU A 173 2.59 -15.19 -3.14
N ALA A 174 3.07 -16.42 -3.30
CA ALA A 174 3.76 -17.15 -2.23
C ALA A 174 5.25 -16.83 -2.12
N GLY A 175 5.79 -15.96 -2.97
CA GLY A 175 7.23 -15.65 -3.00
C GLY A 175 8.11 -16.85 -3.40
N LYS A 176 7.52 -17.90 -3.98
CA LYS A 176 8.24 -19.03 -4.53
C LYS A 176 8.62 -18.74 -5.98
N GLN A 177 9.73 -19.32 -6.46
CA GLN A 177 10.08 -19.28 -7.88
C GLN A 177 8.86 -19.64 -8.72
N ALA A 178 8.57 -18.81 -9.69
CA ALA A 178 7.46 -19.00 -10.60
C ALA A 178 7.73 -20.24 -11.47
N GLY A 179 7.22 -21.39 -11.05
CA GLY A 179 7.23 -22.60 -11.86
C GLY A 179 6.21 -22.47 -13.00
N THR A 180 6.58 -22.91 -14.20
CA THR A 180 5.62 -23.09 -15.30
C THR A 180 4.53 -24.08 -14.87
N ALA A 181 3.28 -23.66 -14.83
CA ALA A 181 2.16 -24.55 -14.63
C ALA A 181 2.14 -25.57 -15.79
N ARG A 182 2.50 -26.83 -15.52
CA ARG A 182 2.26 -27.92 -16.48
C ARG A 182 0.76 -28.02 -16.70
N ARG A 183 0.32 -27.85 -17.94
CA ARG A 183 -1.01 -28.29 -18.36
C ARG A 183 -1.07 -29.79 -18.13
N GLN A 184 -1.80 -30.24 -17.12
CA GLN A 184 -2.35 -31.58 -17.12
C GLN A 184 -3.47 -31.56 -18.16
N HIS A 185 -3.16 -31.93 -19.40
CA HIS A 185 -4.16 -32.39 -20.32
C HIS A 185 -4.42 -33.86 -19.97
N ASP A 186 -5.66 -34.14 -19.61
CA ASP A 186 -6.28 -35.43 -19.58
C ASP A 186 -5.99 -36.14 -20.92
N GLU A 187 -5.20 -37.20 -20.88
CA GLU A 187 -5.31 -38.33 -21.77
C GLU A 187 -6.08 -39.41 -21.02
N ALA A 188 -7.39 -39.37 -21.16
CA ALA A 188 -8.24 -40.52 -20.95
C ALA A 188 -8.76 -40.90 -22.34
N GLY A 189 -8.08 -41.94 -22.95
CA GLY A 189 -8.63 -42.70 -24.01
C GLY A 189 -9.69 -43.68 -23.51
#